data_b7b5e4c85fa5a6fe80a9c9ee8d0f3df0
#
_entry.id   b7b5e4c85fa5a6fe80a9c9ee8d0f3df0
#
_cell.length_a   1.000
_cell.length_b   1.000
_cell.length_c   1.000
_cell.angle_alpha   90.00
_cell.angle_beta   90.00
_cell.angle_gamma   90.00
#
_symmetry.space_group_name_H-M   'P 1'
#
loop_
_entity.id
_entity.type
_entity.pdbx_description
1 polymer ?
#
loop_
_entity_poly.entity_id
_entity_poly.type
_entity_poly.pdbx_seq_one_letter_code
_entity_poly.pdbx_strand_id
1 'polypeptide(L)'
;MALSTSVHDLRTLIRSSHPLVVIETVEEERVLALLQSVTAQERLPLFEWSITRGLTRADEGATLSKMTATPLAVLQHLHGLTVEAVFWLKDLGPHLQDSAVSRQLREVAALYSRSRATCILTGQPVTLPPELEKLAIRLELKLPDRDELRSMLRGLLQSLGPRATHRPRSTTLVQSILNSISETTAAEKTPASQASDAILRALQGLTLHQARQVIAQCIVERGTLSAEDVHIILKRKVQAIKDGGLLE
;
A
#
# COMPACT_ATOMS: atom_id res chain seq x y z
N MET A 1 12.88 5.08 -4.21
CA MET A 1 13.07 6.32 -3.40
C MET A 1 11.79 6.77 -2.68
N ALA A 2 10.57 6.73 -3.26
CA ALA A 2 9.36 7.18 -2.56
C ALA A 2 9.05 6.33 -1.30
N LEU A 3 9.07 5.01 -1.43
CA LEU A 3 8.86 4.12 -0.29
C LEU A 3 9.96 4.26 0.77
N SER A 4 11.22 4.45 0.36
CA SER A 4 12.34 4.64 1.30
C SER A 4 12.21 5.91 2.15
N THR A 5 11.66 6.99 1.59
CA THR A 5 11.36 8.21 2.35
C THR A 5 10.24 7.95 3.36
N SER A 6 9.14 7.29 2.94
CA SER A 6 8.04 6.93 3.84
C SER A 6 8.49 5.96 4.94
N VAL A 7 9.43 5.04 4.66
CA VAL A 7 10.08 4.17 5.66
C VAL A 7 10.84 5.00 6.68
N HIS A 8 11.63 5.99 6.22
CA HIS A 8 12.39 6.86 7.11
C HIS A 8 11.47 7.70 8.01
N ASP A 9 10.44 8.30 7.43
CA ASP A 9 9.49 9.14 8.15
C ASP A 9 8.72 8.33 9.21
N LEU A 10 8.16 7.17 8.84
CA LEU A 10 7.45 6.30 9.78
C LEU A 10 8.37 5.77 10.88
N ARG A 11 9.59 5.37 10.54
CA ARG A 11 10.58 4.94 11.51
C ARG A 11 10.91 6.02 12.54
N THR A 12 11.01 7.28 12.09
CA THR A 12 11.24 8.43 12.96
C THR A 12 10.06 8.61 13.93
N LEU A 13 8.82 8.49 13.45
CA LEU A 13 7.62 8.58 14.29
C LEU A 13 7.59 7.50 15.37
N ILE A 14 7.90 6.25 15.01
CA ILE A 14 7.95 5.12 15.97
C ILE A 14 9.03 5.36 17.01
N ARG A 15 10.23 5.80 16.61
CA ARG A 15 11.34 6.07 17.52
C ARG A 15 11.08 7.24 18.47
N SER A 16 10.28 8.19 18.04
CA SER A 16 9.87 9.34 18.87
C SER A 16 8.57 9.06 19.65
N SER A 17 8.16 7.80 19.76
CA SER A 17 7.01 7.34 20.56
C SER A 17 5.70 8.02 20.18
N HIS A 18 5.46 8.24 18.87
CA HIS A 18 4.17 8.69 18.39
C HIS A 18 3.18 7.53 18.43
N PRO A 19 2.14 7.63 19.30
CA PRO A 19 1.28 6.48 19.59
C PRO A 19 0.29 6.18 18.47
N LEU A 20 -0.04 7.17 17.64
CA LEU A 20 -1.09 7.07 16.63
C LEU A 20 -0.64 7.72 15.32
N VAL A 21 -0.59 6.92 14.26
CA VAL A 21 -0.27 7.37 12.90
C VAL A 21 -1.44 7.00 11.97
N VAL A 22 -1.86 7.94 11.14
CA VAL A 22 -2.92 7.76 10.14
C VAL A 22 -2.29 7.76 8.75
N ILE A 23 -2.62 6.76 7.94
CA ILE A 23 -2.23 6.67 6.52
C ILE A 23 -3.51 6.50 5.71
N GLU A 24 -3.96 7.58 5.06
CA GLU A 24 -5.15 7.55 4.21
C GLU A 24 -4.82 6.91 2.86
N THR A 25 -5.24 5.68 2.69
CA THR A 25 -5.01 4.92 1.45
C THR A 25 -5.88 3.67 1.38
N VAL A 26 -6.14 3.22 0.15
CA VAL A 26 -6.72 1.90 -0.18
C VAL A 26 -5.64 0.88 -0.59
N GLU A 27 -4.37 1.29 -0.64
CA GLU A 27 -3.26 0.46 -1.11
C GLU A 27 -2.67 -0.39 0.04
N GLU A 28 -3.45 -1.34 0.58
CA GLU A 28 -3.03 -2.17 1.72
C GLU A 28 -1.72 -2.94 1.46
N GLU A 29 -1.51 -3.46 0.24
CA GLU A 29 -0.28 -4.19 -0.11
C GLU A 29 0.96 -3.29 0.06
N ARG A 30 0.82 -2.02 -0.28
CA ARG A 30 1.91 -1.03 -0.19
C ARG A 30 2.16 -0.60 1.25
N VAL A 31 1.09 -0.44 2.03
CA VAL A 31 1.21 -0.21 3.48
C VAL A 31 1.87 -1.40 4.16
N LEU A 32 1.48 -2.62 3.83
CA LEU A 32 2.09 -3.83 4.38
C LEU A 32 3.61 -3.86 4.11
N ALA A 33 4.02 -3.60 2.87
CA ALA A 33 5.45 -3.56 2.51
C ALA A 33 6.21 -2.47 3.28
N LEU A 34 5.60 -1.28 3.46
CA LEU A 34 6.14 -0.20 4.29
C LEU A 34 6.32 -0.65 5.75
N LEU A 35 5.27 -1.20 6.35
CA LEU A 35 5.27 -1.64 7.75
C LEU A 35 6.28 -2.76 7.98
N GLN A 36 6.33 -3.78 7.11
CA GLN A 36 7.31 -4.86 7.17
C GLN A 36 8.75 -4.34 7.09
N SER A 37 9.02 -3.39 6.20
CA SER A 37 10.35 -2.78 6.09
C SER A 37 10.76 -2.03 7.37
N VAL A 38 9.85 -1.26 7.96
CA VAL A 38 10.10 -0.50 9.19
C VAL A 38 10.28 -1.43 10.38
N THR A 39 9.37 -2.39 10.57
CA THR A 39 9.39 -3.30 11.72
C THR A 39 10.59 -4.24 11.71
N ALA A 40 11.04 -4.68 10.53
CA ALA A 40 12.28 -5.43 10.39
C ALA A 40 13.51 -4.61 10.83
N GLN A 41 13.59 -3.32 10.45
CA GLN A 41 14.70 -2.44 10.84
C GLN A 41 14.67 -2.10 12.33
N GLU A 42 13.51 -1.93 12.92
CA GLU A 42 13.34 -1.61 14.35
C GLU A 42 13.28 -2.84 15.25
N ARG A 43 13.25 -4.05 14.69
CA ARG A 43 13.09 -5.33 15.39
C ARG A 43 11.83 -5.37 16.25
N LEU A 44 10.75 -4.83 15.72
CA LEU A 44 9.43 -4.83 16.35
C LEU A 44 8.53 -5.85 15.68
N PRO A 45 7.68 -6.57 16.42
CA PRO A 45 6.64 -7.39 15.82
C PRO A 45 5.57 -6.50 15.15
N LEU A 46 5.01 -7.00 14.04
CA LEU A 46 3.88 -6.39 13.34
C LEU A 46 2.64 -7.22 13.59
N PHE A 47 1.61 -6.57 14.11
CA PHE A 47 0.26 -7.13 14.23
C PHE A 47 -0.67 -6.40 13.27
N GLU A 48 -1.56 -7.13 12.63
CA GLU A 48 -2.62 -6.57 11.79
C GLU A 48 -4.00 -6.95 12.35
N TRP A 49 -4.92 -6.02 12.27
CA TRP A 49 -6.30 -6.19 12.65
C TRP A 49 -7.24 -5.76 11.53
N SER A 50 -8.28 -6.52 11.34
CA SER A 50 -9.48 -6.12 10.62
C SER A 50 -10.71 -6.70 11.32
N ILE A 51 -11.86 -6.07 11.11
CA ILE A 51 -13.13 -6.54 11.72
C ILE A 51 -13.50 -7.97 11.30
N THR A 52 -13.01 -8.43 10.15
CA THR A 52 -13.28 -9.77 9.62
C THR A 52 -12.37 -10.86 10.18
N ARG A 53 -11.16 -10.51 10.63
CA ARG A 53 -10.13 -11.48 11.03
C ARG A 53 -9.74 -11.38 12.50
N GLY A 54 -9.99 -10.24 13.15
CA GLY A 54 -9.46 -9.92 14.46
C GLY A 54 -7.96 -9.60 14.39
N LEU A 55 -7.30 -9.56 15.56
CA LEU A 55 -5.87 -9.26 15.68
C LEU A 55 -5.05 -10.51 15.40
N THR A 56 -4.12 -10.42 14.46
CA THR A 56 -3.22 -11.51 14.06
C THR A 56 -1.80 -10.95 13.90
N ARG A 57 -0.81 -11.81 14.08
CA ARG A 57 0.58 -11.43 13.80
C ARG A 57 0.84 -11.57 12.29
N ALA A 58 1.47 -10.58 11.69
CA ALA A 58 1.61 -10.50 10.23
C ALA A 58 2.55 -11.56 9.62
N ASP A 59 3.47 -12.12 10.43
CA ASP A 59 4.44 -13.16 10.04
C ASP A 59 3.97 -14.58 10.36
N GLU A 60 2.94 -14.74 11.18
CA GLU A 60 2.31 -16.02 11.51
C GLU A 60 1.07 -16.17 10.64
N GLY A 61 0.95 -17.25 9.88
CA GLY A 61 -0.21 -17.48 9.01
C GLY A 61 -1.55 -17.21 9.72
N ALA A 62 -2.45 -16.57 9.00
CA ALA A 62 -3.66 -15.95 9.54
C ALA A 62 -4.55 -16.90 10.35
N THR A 63 -4.40 -16.88 11.66
CA THR A 63 -5.34 -17.53 12.58
C THR A 63 -6.43 -16.53 12.95
N LEU A 64 -7.69 -16.85 12.66
CA LEU A 64 -8.83 -15.99 12.99
C LEU A 64 -8.97 -15.84 14.51
N SER A 65 -8.86 -14.63 15.03
CA SER A 65 -9.07 -14.33 16.44
C SER A 65 -10.45 -13.71 16.67
N LYS A 66 -11.44 -14.56 16.95
CA LYS A 66 -12.81 -14.08 17.24
C LYS A 66 -12.89 -13.19 18.49
N MET A 67 -11.96 -13.36 19.43
CA MET A 67 -11.95 -12.58 20.67
C MET A 67 -11.64 -11.09 20.47
N THR A 68 -10.92 -10.76 19.39
CA THR A 68 -10.53 -9.39 19.06
C THR A 68 -11.19 -8.89 17.78
N ALA A 69 -12.28 -9.52 17.34
CA ALA A 69 -12.95 -9.16 16.07
C ALA A 69 -13.65 -7.80 16.13
N THR A 70 -14.20 -7.39 17.28
CA THR A 70 -14.86 -6.09 17.38
C THR A 70 -13.84 -4.97 17.64
N PRO A 71 -14.12 -3.73 17.16
CA PRO A 71 -13.28 -2.57 17.40
C PRO A 71 -12.98 -2.31 18.88
N LEU A 72 -13.97 -2.42 19.74
CA LEU A 72 -13.78 -2.21 21.17
C LEU A 72 -12.94 -3.34 21.79
N ALA A 73 -13.20 -4.60 21.40
CA ALA A 73 -12.47 -5.73 21.97
C ALA A 73 -10.98 -5.73 21.59
N VAL A 74 -10.63 -5.35 20.34
CA VAL A 74 -9.22 -5.24 19.97
C VAL A 74 -8.53 -4.14 20.76
N LEU A 75 -9.15 -2.96 20.92
CA LEU A 75 -8.55 -1.86 21.66
C LEU A 75 -8.39 -2.17 23.15
N GLN A 76 -9.36 -2.88 23.77
CA GLN A 76 -9.24 -3.40 25.14
C GLN A 76 -8.07 -4.40 25.26
N HIS A 77 -7.92 -5.28 24.27
CA HIS A 77 -6.80 -6.20 24.23
C HIS A 77 -5.45 -5.46 24.11
N LEU A 78 -5.35 -4.48 23.20
CA LEU A 78 -4.15 -3.64 23.04
C LEU A 78 -3.81 -2.86 24.32
N HIS A 79 -4.81 -2.36 25.04
CA HIS A 79 -4.60 -1.68 26.31
C HIS A 79 -3.98 -2.58 27.39
N GLY A 80 -4.28 -3.89 27.35
CA GLY A 80 -3.69 -4.89 28.25
C GLY A 80 -2.31 -5.39 27.86
N LEU A 81 -1.81 -5.08 26.66
CA LEU A 81 -0.51 -5.53 26.18
C LEU A 81 0.62 -4.61 26.66
N THR A 82 1.71 -5.23 27.11
CA THR A 82 2.95 -4.52 27.48
C THR A 82 4.06 -4.64 26.43
N VAL A 83 3.74 -5.22 25.25
CA VAL A 83 4.71 -5.45 24.18
C VAL A 83 4.91 -4.21 23.34
N GLU A 84 6.16 -3.87 23.06
CA GLU A 84 6.50 -2.88 22.03
C GLU A 84 6.30 -3.50 20.65
N ALA A 85 5.36 -2.96 19.88
CA ALA A 85 4.94 -3.50 18.59
C ALA A 85 4.33 -2.41 17.70
N VAL A 86 4.20 -2.72 16.43
CA VAL A 86 3.37 -1.94 15.49
C VAL A 86 2.05 -2.67 15.29
N PHE A 87 0.95 -1.97 15.55
CA PHE A 87 -0.41 -2.48 15.42
C PHE A 87 -1.10 -1.79 14.25
N TRP A 88 -1.29 -2.50 13.16
CA TRP A 88 -1.98 -1.99 11.98
C TRP A 88 -3.48 -2.29 12.06
N LEU A 89 -4.28 -1.25 12.21
CA LEU A 89 -5.73 -1.30 12.39
C LEU A 89 -6.41 -0.84 11.10
N LYS A 90 -6.90 -1.79 10.31
CA LYS A 90 -7.52 -1.55 9.01
C LYS A 90 -8.97 -1.11 9.20
N ASP A 91 -9.36 -0.03 8.52
CA ASP A 91 -10.72 0.50 8.48
C ASP A 91 -11.36 0.74 9.87
N LEU A 92 -10.53 1.10 10.87
CA LEU A 92 -11.06 1.45 12.19
C LEU A 92 -11.79 2.80 12.19
N GLY A 93 -11.48 3.72 11.26
CA GLY A 93 -12.01 5.08 11.20
C GLY A 93 -13.52 5.19 11.35
N PRO A 94 -14.35 4.46 10.58
CA PRO A 94 -15.81 4.50 10.68
C PRO A 94 -16.35 4.14 12.08
N HIS A 95 -15.64 3.31 12.84
CA HIS A 95 -16.03 2.86 14.17
C HIS A 95 -15.70 3.87 15.29
N LEU A 96 -14.90 4.89 15.00
CA LEU A 96 -14.53 5.93 15.96
C LEU A 96 -15.67 6.91 16.28
N GLN A 97 -16.81 6.80 15.59
CA GLN A 97 -18.05 7.50 15.95
C GLN A 97 -18.68 6.92 17.23
N ASP A 98 -18.37 5.68 17.59
CA ASP A 98 -18.73 5.10 18.88
C ASP A 98 -17.83 5.70 19.99
N SER A 99 -18.49 6.31 20.98
CA SER A 99 -17.80 6.99 22.09
C SER A 99 -16.93 6.04 22.92
N ALA A 100 -17.32 4.76 23.08
CA ALA A 100 -16.55 3.78 23.82
C ALA A 100 -15.28 3.38 23.02
N VAL A 101 -15.39 3.19 21.70
CA VAL A 101 -14.25 2.88 20.82
C VAL A 101 -13.28 4.06 20.78
N SER A 102 -13.79 5.28 20.59
CA SER A 102 -12.98 6.50 20.58
C SER A 102 -12.26 6.71 21.91
N ARG A 103 -12.98 6.54 23.03
CA ARG A 103 -12.40 6.64 24.37
C ARG A 103 -11.30 5.60 24.59
N GLN A 104 -11.55 4.34 24.22
CA GLN A 104 -10.58 3.26 24.39
C GLN A 104 -9.32 3.48 23.55
N LEU A 105 -9.46 3.96 22.31
CA LEU A 105 -8.30 4.29 21.46
C LEU A 105 -7.45 5.41 22.09
N ARG A 106 -8.10 6.40 22.71
CA ARG A 106 -7.39 7.49 23.42
C ARG A 106 -6.61 6.97 24.64
N GLU A 107 -7.14 5.99 25.36
CA GLU A 107 -6.43 5.35 26.48
C GLU A 107 -5.24 4.53 26.00
N VAL A 108 -5.40 3.77 24.91
CA VAL A 108 -4.29 3.06 24.25
C VAL A 108 -3.20 4.05 23.78
N ALA A 109 -3.59 5.14 23.13
CA ALA A 109 -2.65 6.16 22.68
C ALA A 109 -1.89 6.81 23.86
N ALA A 110 -2.57 7.10 24.98
CA ALA A 110 -1.92 7.63 26.17
C ALA A 110 -0.91 6.66 26.80
N LEU A 111 -1.20 5.35 26.74
CA LEU A 111 -0.27 4.30 27.18
C LEU A 111 0.95 4.21 26.25
N TYR A 112 0.71 4.19 24.94
CA TYR A 112 1.75 4.00 23.93
C TYR A 112 2.67 5.21 23.75
N SER A 113 2.24 6.41 24.13
CA SER A 113 3.10 7.61 24.14
C SER A 113 4.33 7.50 25.06
N ARG A 114 4.37 6.47 25.92
CA ARG A 114 5.49 6.19 26.84
C ARG A 114 6.29 4.94 26.46
N SER A 115 6.02 4.38 25.29
CA SER A 115 6.66 3.18 24.78
C SER A 115 6.95 3.32 23.28
N ARG A 116 7.53 2.29 22.67
CA ARG A 116 7.70 2.23 21.21
C ARG A 116 6.54 1.51 20.50
N ALA A 117 5.42 1.29 21.22
CA ALA A 117 4.22 0.76 20.60
C ALA A 117 3.50 1.87 19.80
N THR A 118 3.04 1.54 18.60
CA THR A 118 2.38 2.50 17.70
C THR A 118 1.18 1.83 17.04
N CYS A 119 0.03 2.51 17.06
CA CYS A 119 -1.13 2.16 16.25
C CYS A 119 -1.08 2.88 14.91
N ILE A 120 -1.19 2.13 13.82
CA ILE A 120 -1.29 2.63 12.45
C ILE A 120 -2.73 2.44 11.99
N LEU A 121 -3.45 3.52 11.74
CA LEU A 121 -4.81 3.49 11.18
C LEU A 121 -4.75 3.66 9.68
N THR A 122 -5.40 2.78 8.94
CA THR A 122 -5.58 2.91 7.49
C THR A 122 -7.05 2.86 7.11
N GLY A 123 -7.36 3.46 5.97
CA GLY A 123 -8.69 3.57 5.39
C GLY A 123 -8.78 4.77 4.47
N GLN A 124 -9.92 5.00 3.85
CA GLN A 124 -10.14 6.18 3.02
C GLN A 124 -11.65 6.53 2.95
N PRO A 125 -12.05 7.66 3.55
CA PRO A 125 -11.27 8.55 4.43
C PRO A 125 -11.12 8.01 5.86
N VAL A 126 -10.16 8.51 6.62
CA VAL A 126 -10.04 8.27 8.06
C VAL A 126 -10.44 9.56 8.81
N THR A 127 -11.68 9.60 9.26
CA THR A 127 -12.19 10.72 10.07
C THR A 127 -11.95 10.43 11.54
N LEU A 128 -11.17 11.28 12.19
CA LEU A 128 -10.90 11.19 13.63
C LEU A 128 -11.76 12.19 14.42
N PRO A 129 -12.23 11.81 15.62
CA PRO A 129 -12.73 12.77 16.58
C PRO A 129 -11.66 13.82 16.96
N PRO A 130 -12.05 15.07 17.31
CA PRO A 130 -11.10 16.17 17.58
C PRO A 130 -10.07 15.86 18.67
N GLU A 131 -10.41 15.01 19.62
CA GLU A 131 -9.52 14.60 20.70
C GLU A 131 -8.42 13.66 20.23
N LEU A 132 -8.73 12.79 19.25
CA LEU A 132 -7.77 11.87 18.66
C LEU A 132 -6.92 12.56 17.58
N GLU A 133 -7.47 13.54 16.87
CA GLU A 133 -6.74 14.32 15.87
C GLU A 133 -5.50 15.00 16.45
N LYS A 134 -5.58 15.45 17.71
CA LYS A 134 -4.45 16.05 18.43
C LYS A 134 -3.33 15.07 18.81
N LEU A 135 -3.65 13.78 18.86
CA LEU A 135 -2.72 12.71 19.23
C LEU A 135 -2.16 11.99 17.99
N ALA A 136 -2.80 12.16 16.86
CA ALA A 136 -2.47 11.47 15.63
C ALA A 136 -1.51 12.31 14.76
N ILE A 137 -0.63 11.62 14.05
CA ILE A 137 0.15 12.20 12.95
C ILE A 137 -0.35 11.58 11.65
N ARG A 138 -0.68 12.43 10.66
CA ARG A 138 -1.02 11.97 9.32
C ARG A 138 0.26 11.79 8.50
N LEU A 139 0.51 10.57 8.07
CA LEU A 139 1.61 10.22 7.20
C LEU A 139 1.08 10.03 5.78
N GLU A 140 1.50 10.88 4.86
CA GLU A 140 1.16 10.76 3.45
C GLU A 140 1.98 9.64 2.79
N LEU A 141 1.30 8.66 2.21
CA LEU A 141 1.93 7.65 1.39
C LEU A 141 2.22 8.23 0.00
N LYS A 142 3.48 8.62 -0.23
CA LYS A 142 3.91 9.21 -1.51
C LYS A 142 3.56 8.31 -2.69
N LEU A 143 3.25 8.91 -3.83
CA LEU A 143 2.99 8.18 -5.06
C LEU A 143 4.17 7.25 -5.40
N PRO A 144 3.90 6.11 -6.06
CA PRO A 144 4.92 5.12 -6.37
C PRO A 144 6.01 5.72 -7.28
N ASP A 145 7.23 5.35 -6.98
CA ASP A 145 8.36 5.71 -7.84
C ASP A 145 8.45 4.75 -9.05
N ARG A 146 9.44 5.04 -9.91
CA ARG A 146 9.63 4.27 -11.14
C ARG A 146 9.95 2.81 -10.88
N ASP A 147 10.64 2.49 -9.81
CA ASP A 147 11.04 1.12 -9.48
C ASP A 147 9.88 0.32 -8.90
N GLU A 148 9.01 0.95 -8.11
CA GLU A 148 7.75 0.36 -7.64
C GLU A 148 6.81 0.06 -8.82
N LEU A 149 6.64 1.03 -9.75
CA LEU A 149 5.84 0.86 -10.97
C LEU A 149 6.42 -0.25 -11.86
N ARG A 150 7.75 -0.32 -11.99
CA ARG A 150 8.45 -1.38 -12.75
C ARG A 150 8.20 -2.76 -12.12
N SER A 151 8.29 -2.88 -10.81
CA SER A 151 8.04 -4.13 -10.08
C SER A 151 6.59 -4.58 -10.21
N MET A 152 5.64 -3.65 -10.10
CA MET A 152 4.22 -3.90 -10.34
C MET A 152 3.96 -4.39 -11.76
N LEU A 153 4.51 -3.71 -12.78
CA LEU A 153 4.36 -4.08 -14.19
C LEU A 153 4.92 -5.47 -14.45
N ARG A 154 6.11 -5.81 -13.90
CA ARG A 154 6.70 -7.14 -13.99
C ARG A 154 5.81 -8.22 -13.40
N GLY A 155 5.32 -8.02 -12.18
CA GLY A 155 4.42 -8.97 -11.50
C GLY A 155 3.12 -9.18 -12.28
N LEU A 156 2.53 -8.11 -12.82
CA LEU A 156 1.32 -8.18 -13.64
C LEU A 156 1.55 -8.98 -14.94
N LEU A 157 2.64 -8.71 -15.67
CA LEU A 157 2.96 -9.43 -16.90
C LEU A 157 3.26 -10.91 -16.63
N GLN A 158 3.92 -11.24 -15.52
CA GLN A 158 4.14 -12.63 -15.12
C GLN A 158 2.84 -13.37 -14.81
N SER A 159 1.91 -12.72 -14.12
CA SER A 159 0.60 -13.31 -13.75
C SER A 159 -0.32 -13.55 -14.96
N LEU A 160 -0.17 -12.76 -16.01
CA LEU A 160 -0.97 -12.83 -17.23
C LEU A 160 -0.33 -13.72 -18.31
N GLY A 161 0.98 -13.99 -18.23
CA GLY A 161 1.76 -14.70 -19.25
C GLY A 161 1.19 -16.07 -19.67
N PRO A 162 0.73 -16.97 -18.79
CA PRO A 162 0.19 -18.26 -19.18
C PRO A 162 -1.23 -18.21 -19.77
N ARG A 163 -2.00 -17.17 -19.48
CA ARG A 163 -3.42 -17.05 -19.91
C ARG A 163 -3.61 -16.29 -21.23
N ALA A 164 -2.62 -15.51 -21.65
CA ALA A 164 -2.68 -14.72 -22.89
C ALA A 164 -2.32 -15.52 -24.16
N THR A 165 -2.04 -16.83 -24.05
CA THR A 165 -1.44 -17.66 -25.10
C THR A 165 -2.41 -18.24 -26.13
N HIS A 166 -3.54 -17.62 -26.40
CA HIS A 166 -4.36 -18.03 -27.57
C HIS A 166 -3.95 -17.35 -28.89
N ARG A 167 -2.87 -16.54 -28.90
CA ARG A 167 -2.27 -16.00 -30.15
C ARG A 167 -0.73 -16.03 -30.07
N PRO A 168 -0.04 -16.80 -30.94
CA PRO A 168 1.42 -17.07 -30.85
C PRO A 168 2.34 -15.85 -31.08
N ARG A 169 1.83 -14.69 -31.49
CA ARG A 169 2.62 -13.47 -31.68
C ARG A 169 2.78 -12.61 -30.42
N SER A 170 1.98 -12.86 -29.37
CA SER A 170 1.97 -12.03 -28.14
C SER A 170 3.08 -12.44 -27.15
N THR A 171 3.46 -13.71 -27.15
CA THR A 171 4.40 -14.28 -26.17
C THR A 171 5.80 -13.67 -26.28
N THR A 172 6.24 -13.39 -27.51
CA THR A 172 7.60 -12.88 -27.79
C THR A 172 7.76 -11.42 -27.29
N LEU A 173 6.74 -10.59 -27.43
CA LEU A 173 6.79 -9.18 -26.99
C LEU A 173 6.69 -9.04 -25.47
N VAL A 174 5.80 -9.80 -24.83
CA VAL A 174 5.71 -9.84 -23.35
C VAL A 174 7.04 -10.34 -22.77
N GLN A 175 7.63 -11.38 -23.35
CA GLN A 175 8.93 -11.92 -22.93
C GLN A 175 10.07 -10.91 -23.15
N SER A 176 10.08 -10.18 -24.26
CA SER A 176 11.09 -9.15 -24.54
C SER A 176 10.96 -7.94 -23.58
N ILE A 177 9.74 -7.55 -23.22
CA ILE A 177 9.49 -6.51 -22.22
C ILE A 177 9.92 -6.99 -20.82
N LEU A 178 9.60 -8.22 -20.45
CA LEU A 178 10.04 -8.82 -19.18
C LEU A 178 11.56 -8.88 -19.08
N ASN A 179 12.25 -9.30 -20.15
CA ASN A 179 13.71 -9.33 -20.19
C ASN A 179 14.32 -7.92 -20.09
N SER A 180 13.76 -6.94 -20.81
CA SER A 180 14.23 -5.55 -20.76
C SER A 180 14.00 -4.86 -19.41
N ILE A 181 12.98 -5.30 -18.66
CA ILE A 181 12.72 -4.83 -17.29
C ILE A 181 13.69 -5.49 -16.30
N SER A 182 14.22 -6.68 -16.59
CA SER A 182 15.12 -7.43 -15.72
C SER A 182 16.58 -6.97 -15.82
N GLU A 183 17.00 -6.43 -16.97
CA GLU A 183 18.37 -5.98 -17.22
C GLU A 183 18.58 -4.54 -16.70
N THR A 184 19.19 -4.43 -15.52
CA THR A 184 19.54 -3.13 -14.88
C THR A 184 20.89 -2.57 -15.38
N THR A 185 21.50 -3.18 -16.37
CA THR A 185 22.81 -2.76 -16.90
C THR A 185 22.67 -1.82 -18.09
N ALA A 186 23.42 -0.74 -18.04
CA ALA A 186 23.50 0.34 -19.03
C ALA A 186 24.17 -0.12 -20.34
N ALA A 187 23.49 -0.95 -21.13
CA ALA A 187 23.93 -1.29 -22.47
C ALA A 187 22.72 -1.57 -23.38
N GLU A 188 22.65 -0.80 -24.47
CA GLU A 188 21.76 -0.89 -25.61
C GLU A 188 20.27 -0.60 -25.39
N LYS A 189 19.85 0.54 -25.94
CA LYS A 189 18.44 0.96 -26.07
C LYS A 189 17.72 0.07 -27.08
N THR A 190 17.31 -1.12 -26.66
CA THR A 190 16.44 -1.96 -27.49
C THR A 190 15.06 -1.32 -27.64
N PRO A 191 14.32 -1.55 -28.73
CA PRO A 191 12.96 -1.04 -28.91
C PRO A 191 12.02 -1.43 -27.75
N ALA A 192 12.23 -2.60 -27.16
CA ALA A 192 11.48 -3.08 -25.99
C ALA A 192 11.78 -2.27 -24.71
N SER A 193 13.05 -1.87 -24.51
CA SER A 193 13.44 -1.00 -23.39
C SER A 193 12.85 0.38 -23.53
N GLN A 194 12.81 0.94 -24.74
CA GLN A 194 12.19 2.24 -25.01
C GLN A 194 10.67 2.20 -24.78
N ALA A 195 9.99 1.11 -25.18
CA ALA A 195 8.57 0.90 -24.93
C ALA A 195 8.27 0.82 -23.43
N SER A 196 9.04 0.03 -22.68
CA SER A 196 8.92 -0.06 -21.21
C SER A 196 9.09 1.29 -20.53
N ASP A 197 10.09 2.05 -20.95
CA ASP A 197 10.36 3.37 -20.41
C ASP A 197 9.27 4.39 -20.72
N ALA A 198 8.67 4.33 -21.90
CA ALA A 198 7.55 5.18 -22.29
C ALA A 198 6.28 4.85 -21.47
N ILE A 199 6.00 3.55 -21.28
CA ILE A 199 4.88 3.08 -20.44
C ILE A 199 5.07 3.53 -18.99
N LEU A 200 6.25 3.30 -18.41
CA LEU A 200 6.54 3.72 -17.03
C LEU A 200 6.40 5.23 -16.84
N ARG A 201 6.84 6.03 -17.80
CA ARG A 201 6.63 7.49 -17.77
C ARG A 201 5.15 7.87 -17.84
N ALA A 202 4.36 7.18 -18.66
CA ALA A 202 2.93 7.43 -18.75
C ALA A 202 2.18 7.10 -17.44
N LEU A 203 2.65 6.09 -16.69
CA LEU A 203 2.05 5.68 -15.42
C LEU A 203 2.46 6.57 -14.22
N GLN A 204 3.53 7.36 -14.32
CA GLN A 204 3.94 8.24 -13.23
C GLN A 204 2.81 9.20 -12.82
N GLY A 205 2.60 9.35 -11.49
CA GLY A 205 1.52 10.17 -10.95
C GLY A 205 0.19 9.43 -10.74
N LEU A 206 0.16 8.11 -10.99
CA LEU A 206 -0.91 7.22 -10.58
C LEU A 206 -0.52 6.45 -9.32
N THR A 207 -1.52 6.02 -8.52
CA THR A 207 -1.31 5.01 -7.49
C THR A 207 -0.99 3.65 -8.13
N LEU A 208 -0.40 2.70 -7.38
CA LEU A 208 -0.15 1.35 -7.92
C LEU A 208 -1.45 0.66 -8.33
N HIS A 209 -2.53 0.88 -7.57
CA HIS A 209 -3.85 0.33 -7.89
C HIS A 209 -4.37 0.87 -9.23
N GLN A 210 -4.36 2.19 -9.43
CA GLN A 210 -4.76 2.83 -10.68
C GLN A 210 -3.89 2.39 -11.86
N ALA A 211 -2.56 2.36 -11.67
CA ALA A 211 -1.62 1.91 -12.69
C ALA A 211 -1.90 0.45 -13.10
N ARG A 212 -2.15 -0.44 -12.13
CA ARG A 212 -2.50 -1.84 -12.37
C ARG A 212 -3.79 -1.96 -13.17
N GLN A 213 -4.84 -1.20 -12.81
CA GLN A 213 -6.11 -1.21 -13.52
C GLN A 213 -5.96 -0.75 -14.98
N VAL A 214 -5.27 0.36 -15.21
CA VAL A 214 -5.03 0.90 -16.56
C VAL A 214 -4.31 -0.12 -17.44
N ILE A 215 -3.24 -0.73 -16.95
CA ILE A 215 -2.48 -1.73 -17.69
C ILE A 215 -3.31 -3.01 -17.94
N ALA A 216 -4.00 -3.52 -16.92
CA ALA A 216 -4.84 -4.70 -17.06
C ALA A 216 -5.92 -4.50 -18.14
N GLN A 217 -6.58 -3.34 -18.16
CA GLN A 217 -7.54 -3.01 -19.19
C GLN A 217 -6.92 -2.95 -20.60
N CYS A 218 -5.74 -2.34 -20.76
CA CYS A 218 -5.03 -2.31 -22.05
C CYS A 218 -4.72 -3.74 -22.54
N ILE A 219 -4.25 -4.61 -21.65
CA ILE A 219 -3.92 -6.01 -21.99
C ILE A 219 -5.19 -6.79 -22.38
N VAL A 220 -6.30 -6.63 -21.64
CA VAL A 220 -7.56 -7.34 -21.94
C VAL A 220 -8.12 -6.92 -23.30
N GLU A 221 -8.07 -5.63 -23.65
CA GLU A 221 -8.62 -5.13 -24.93
C GLU A 221 -7.75 -5.49 -26.15
N ARG A 222 -6.44 -5.48 -26.01
CA ARG A 222 -5.51 -5.63 -27.14
C ARG A 222 -4.75 -6.96 -27.15
N GLY A 223 -4.74 -7.69 -26.05
CA GLY A 223 -3.99 -8.92 -25.89
C GLY A 223 -2.47 -8.73 -25.77
N THR A 224 -1.97 -7.50 -25.92
CA THR A 224 -0.54 -7.15 -25.86
C THR A 224 -0.36 -5.78 -25.24
N LEU A 225 0.86 -5.48 -24.80
CA LEU A 225 1.26 -4.15 -24.35
C LEU A 225 2.43 -3.65 -25.20
N SER A 226 2.29 -2.51 -25.84
CA SER A 226 3.27 -1.94 -26.77
C SER A 226 3.49 -0.44 -26.53
N ALA A 227 4.49 0.14 -27.19
CA ALA A 227 4.72 1.58 -27.15
C ALA A 227 3.54 2.38 -27.74
N GLU A 228 2.76 1.79 -28.63
CA GLU A 228 1.59 2.42 -29.24
C GLU A 228 0.43 2.59 -28.24
N ASP A 229 0.44 1.84 -27.12
CA ASP A 229 -0.58 1.91 -26.10
C ASP A 229 -0.39 3.09 -25.14
N VAL A 230 0.74 3.78 -25.21
CA VAL A 230 1.06 4.93 -24.34
C VAL A 230 -0.02 6.01 -24.42
N HIS A 231 -0.56 6.30 -25.60
CA HIS A 231 -1.62 7.30 -25.75
C HIS A 231 -2.94 6.86 -25.08
N ILE A 232 -3.24 5.57 -25.08
CA ILE A 232 -4.40 4.99 -24.40
C ILE A 232 -4.21 5.05 -22.89
N ILE A 233 -3.00 4.69 -22.43
CA ILE A 233 -2.62 4.80 -21.01
C ILE A 233 -2.78 6.24 -20.52
N LEU A 234 -2.30 7.23 -21.29
CA LEU A 234 -2.43 8.64 -20.95
C LEU A 234 -3.90 9.09 -20.91
N LYS A 235 -4.72 8.67 -21.87
CA LYS A 235 -6.16 8.97 -21.88
C LYS A 235 -6.87 8.40 -20.65
N ARG A 236 -6.58 7.16 -20.29
CA ARG A 236 -7.14 6.49 -19.11
C ARG A 236 -6.61 7.08 -17.80
N LYS A 237 -5.35 7.51 -17.78
CA LYS A 237 -4.79 8.23 -16.65
C LYS A 237 -5.58 9.49 -16.33
N VAL A 238 -5.90 10.30 -17.36
CA VAL A 238 -6.73 11.50 -17.17
C VAL A 238 -8.09 11.15 -16.58
N GLN A 239 -8.71 10.06 -17.04
CA GLN A 239 -9.97 9.59 -16.48
C GLN A 239 -9.83 9.13 -15.03
N ALA A 240 -8.82 8.30 -14.72
CA ALA A 240 -8.57 7.81 -13.36
C ALA A 240 -8.28 8.94 -12.35
N ILE A 241 -7.63 10.02 -12.79
CA ILE A 241 -7.38 11.21 -11.96
C ILE A 241 -8.69 11.97 -11.70
N LYS A 242 -9.56 12.11 -12.72
CA LYS A 242 -10.88 12.74 -12.57
C LYS A 242 -11.77 11.94 -11.62
N ASP A 243 -11.84 10.62 -11.80
CA ASP A 243 -12.63 9.73 -10.95
C ASP A 243 -12.13 9.69 -9.49
N GLY A 244 -10.84 9.98 -9.28
CA GLY A 244 -10.22 10.12 -7.97
C GLY A 244 -10.44 11.48 -7.27
N GLY A 245 -11.20 12.40 -7.86
CA GLY A 245 -11.54 13.70 -7.26
C GLY A 245 -10.37 14.71 -7.18
N LEU A 246 -9.29 14.47 -7.91
CA LEU A 246 -8.09 15.33 -7.91
C LEU A 246 -8.15 16.48 -8.94
N LEU A 247 -9.21 16.55 -9.75
CA LEU A 247 -9.47 17.64 -10.71
C LEU A 247 -10.96 18.01 -10.61
N GLU A 248 -11.28 19.06 -9.87
CA GLU A 248 -12.45 19.91 -10.12
C GLU A 248 -12.15 20.94 -11.19
#